data_b54b51dd331b9654f9fac57fd244d753
#
_entry.id   b54b51dd331b9654f9fac57fd244d753
#
_cell.length_a   1.000
_cell.length_b   1.000
_cell.length_c   1.000
_cell.angle_alpha   90.00
_cell.angle_beta   90.00
_cell.angle_gamma   90.00
#
_symmetry.space_group_name_H-M   'P 1'
#
loop_
_entity.id
_entity.type
_entity.pdbx_description
1 polymer ?
#
loop_
_entity_poly.entity_id
_entity_poly.type
_entity_poly.pdbx_seq_one_letter_code
_entity_poly.pdbx_strand_id
1 'polypeptide(L)'
;YLGHFGTIVVGNEVVIGDNCNLSPNVVIGRTNRGKHIGSPKIGNSVWIGSGAIVVGKISIGDNVLIAPNAYVNFDVPKDSIVLGNPAVVHCSLCATKEYVNNKV
;
A
#
# COMPACT_ATOMS: atom_id res chain seq x y z
N TYR A 1 2.30 -11.13 4.23
CA TYR A 1 3.38 -11.79 3.47
C TYR A 1 4.43 -10.78 3.04
N LEU A 2 5.65 -11.05 3.37
CA LEU A 2 6.79 -10.29 2.89
C LEU A 2 7.33 -10.99 1.65
N GLY A 3 7.55 -10.23 0.59
CA GLY A 3 7.95 -10.79 -0.70
C GLY A 3 9.35 -11.40 -0.68
N HIS A 4 10.16 -10.98 -1.62
CA HIS A 4 11.49 -11.55 -1.82
C HIS A 4 12.54 -10.80 -1.00
N PHE A 5 13.81 -11.11 -1.26
CA PHE A 5 14.90 -10.36 -0.69
C PHE A 5 14.82 -8.90 -1.10
N GLY A 6 15.32 -8.05 -0.26
CA GLY A 6 15.28 -6.62 -0.48
C GLY A 6 14.86 -5.92 0.78
N THR A 7 15.03 -4.62 0.80
CA THR A 7 14.69 -3.82 1.97
C THR A 7 13.20 -3.53 1.99
N ILE A 8 12.56 -3.83 3.10
CA ILE A 8 11.17 -3.45 3.35
C ILE A 8 11.18 -2.68 4.67
N VAL A 9 10.70 -1.44 4.63
CA VAL A 9 10.68 -0.58 5.80
C VAL A 9 9.25 -0.34 6.22
N VAL A 10 8.90 -0.75 7.44
CA VAL A 10 7.57 -0.55 7.99
C VAL A 10 7.73 0.10 9.37
N GLY A 11 7.12 1.26 9.53
CA GLY A 11 7.22 2.01 10.78
C GLY A 11 6.50 1.34 11.93
N ASN A 12 6.89 1.71 13.16
CA ASN A 12 6.37 1.06 14.37
C ASN A 12 4.86 1.21 14.57
N GLU A 13 4.31 2.31 14.12
CA GLU A 13 2.90 2.62 14.36
C GLU A 13 2.00 2.24 13.19
N VAL A 14 2.56 1.61 12.18
CA VAL A 14 1.79 1.18 11.01
C VAL A 14 0.93 -0.02 11.38
N VAL A 15 -0.32 0.00 10.94
CA VAL A 15 -1.25 -1.11 11.12
C VAL A 15 -1.51 -1.74 9.75
N ILE A 16 -1.30 -3.04 9.65
CA ILE A 16 -1.50 -3.78 8.40
C ILE A 16 -2.47 -4.93 8.67
N GLY A 17 -3.50 -5.04 7.84
CA GLY A 17 -4.49 -6.10 7.96
C GLY A 17 -3.99 -7.44 7.46
N ASP A 18 -4.93 -8.36 7.20
CA ASP A 18 -4.65 -9.73 6.79
C ASP A 18 -4.47 -9.84 5.27
N ASN A 19 -3.74 -10.86 4.85
CA ASN A 19 -3.56 -11.20 3.43
C ASN A 19 -2.92 -10.08 2.61
N CYS A 20 -1.99 -9.35 3.21
CA CYS A 20 -1.28 -8.30 2.52
C CYS A 20 0.05 -8.82 1.98
N ASN A 21 0.42 -8.36 0.79
CA ASN A 21 1.69 -8.67 0.15
C ASN A 21 2.53 -7.41 0.02
N LEU A 22 3.73 -7.45 0.59
CA LEU A 22 4.67 -6.34 0.49
C LEU A 22 5.87 -6.79 -0.34
N SER A 23 6.10 -6.11 -1.43
CA SER A 23 7.23 -6.41 -2.33
C SER A 23 8.51 -5.73 -1.85
N PRO A 24 9.68 -6.09 -2.42
CA PRO A 24 10.94 -5.46 -2.03
C PRO A 24 10.95 -3.95 -2.23
N ASN A 25 11.71 -3.25 -1.40
CA ASN A 25 11.90 -1.80 -1.46
C ASN A 25 10.63 -0.99 -1.19
N VAL A 26 9.65 -1.58 -0.54
CA VAL A 26 8.45 -0.87 -0.10
C VAL A 26 8.76 -0.09 1.17
N VAL A 27 8.27 1.13 1.25
CA VAL A 27 8.39 1.96 2.45
C VAL A 27 6.98 2.32 2.91
N ILE A 28 6.67 1.95 4.16
CA ILE A 28 5.40 2.32 4.79
C ILE A 28 5.78 3.03 6.09
N GLY A 29 5.56 4.31 6.14
CA GLY A 29 6.11 5.06 7.24
C GLY A 29 5.30 6.26 7.69
N ARG A 30 5.82 6.86 8.74
CA ARG A 30 5.24 8.05 9.35
C ARG A 30 5.71 9.30 8.62
N THR A 31 4.83 10.28 8.50
CA THR A 31 5.27 11.62 8.16
C THR A 31 5.05 12.55 9.34
N ASN A 32 5.97 13.49 9.50
CA ASN A 32 5.92 14.48 10.56
C ASN A 32 5.53 15.86 10.05
N ARG A 33 5.14 15.97 8.78
CA ARG A 33 4.81 17.24 8.14
C ARG A 33 3.54 17.10 7.31
N GLY A 34 2.90 18.23 7.07
CA GLY A 34 1.76 18.32 6.19
C GLY A 34 0.45 17.95 6.85
N LYS A 35 -0.54 17.68 6.03
CA LYS A 35 -1.90 17.42 6.51
C LYS A 35 -2.06 16.06 7.16
N HIS A 36 -1.24 15.11 6.78
CA HIS A 36 -1.40 13.72 7.20
C HIS A 36 -0.26 13.29 8.12
N ILE A 37 -0.09 14.02 9.24
CA ILE A 37 0.92 13.68 10.22
C ILE A 37 0.53 12.39 10.92
N GLY A 38 1.37 11.38 10.84
CA GLY A 38 1.12 10.10 11.48
C GLY A 38 1.51 8.94 10.59
N SER A 39 0.99 7.76 10.89
CA SER A 39 1.33 6.51 10.23
C SER A 39 0.13 5.90 9.53
N PRO A 40 0.36 5.17 8.42
CA PRO A 40 -0.72 4.56 7.66
C PRO A 40 -1.43 3.44 8.40
N LYS A 41 -2.70 3.26 8.05
CA LYS A 41 -3.47 2.07 8.41
C LYS A 41 -3.87 1.37 7.12
N ILE A 42 -3.44 0.14 6.96
CA ILE A 42 -3.64 -0.63 5.74
C ILE A 42 -4.65 -1.74 6.01
N GLY A 43 -5.65 -1.83 5.15
CA GLY A 43 -6.71 -2.82 5.30
C GLY A 43 -6.27 -4.22 4.89
N ASN A 44 -7.25 -5.08 4.58
CA ASN A 44 -7.02 -6.47 4.24
C ASN A 44 -6.87 -6.65 2.72
N SER A 45 -6.13 -7.68 2.31
CA SER A 45 -5.97 -8.02 0.89
C SER A 45 -5.40 -6.87 0.07
N VAL A 46 -4.36 -6.23 0.59
CA VAL A 46 -3.67 -5.15 -0.07
C VAL A 46 -2.37 -5.67 -0.66
N TRP A 47 -2.12 -5.38 -1.93
CA TRP A 47 -0.89 -5.74 -2.62
C TRP A 47 -0.11 -4.46 -2.90
N ILE A 48 1.12 -4.40 -2.39
CA ILE A 48 1.97 -3.21 -2.55
C ILE A 48 3.20 -3.59 -3.36
N GLY A 49 3.32 -2.99 -4.53
CA GLY A 49 4.38 -3.30 -5.47
C GLY A 49 5.73 -2.74 -5.08
N SER A 50 6.77 -3.26 -5.73
CA SER A 50 8.15 -2.92 -5.43
C SER A 50 8.41 -1.42 -5.58
N GLY A 51 9.10 -0.84 -4.60
CA GLY A 51 9.47 0.57 -4.64
C GLY A 51 8.36 1.55 -4.29
N ALA A 52 7.16 1.06 -3.96
CA ALA A 52 6.07 1.95 -3.57
C ALA A 52 6.34 2.58 -2.21
N ILE A 53 5.86 3.80 -2.03
CA ILE A 53 6.01 4.55 -0.79
C ILE A 53 4.62 4.93 -0.29
N VAL A 54 4.29 4.52 0.93
CA VAL A 54 3.01 4.82 1.56
C VAL A 54 3.30 5.52 2.87
N VAL A 55 2.96 6.80 2.97
CA VAL A 55 3.35 7.61 4.12
C VAL A 55 2.22 8.49 4.61
N GLY A 56 2.25 8.78 5.90
CA GLY A 56 1.33 9.69 6.53
C GLY A 56 0.16 8.99 7.20
N LYS A 57 -0.61 9.78 7.95
CA LYS A 57 -1.81 9.27 8.62
C LYS A 57 -2.93 9.13 7.61
N ILE A 58 -2.85 8.06 6.83
CA ILE A 58 -3.81 7.78 5.78
C ILE A 58 -4.41 6.39 6.00
N SER A 59 -5.52 6.13 5.34
CA SER A 59 -6.20 4.85 5.43
C SER A 59 -6.26 4.24 4.02
N ILE A 60 -5.73 3.03 3.91
CA ILE A 60 -5.83 2.23 2.68
C ILE A 60 -6.92 1.20 2.93
N GLY A 61 -7.95 1.21 2.10
CA GLY A 61 -9.06 0.28 2.25
C GLY A 61 -8.70 -1.15 1.89
N ASP A 62 -9.69 -2.03 1.97
CA ASP A 62 -9.50 -3.44 1.62
C ASP A 62 -9.47 -3.63 0.10
N ASN A 63 -8.82 -4.70 -0.34
CA ASN A 63 -8.77 -5.07 -1.75
C ASN A 63 -8.19 -3.94 -2.61
N VAL A 64 -7.00 -3.48 -2.24
CA VAL A 64 -6.31 -2.39 -2.93
C VAL A 64 -5.01 -2.91 -3.52
N LEU A 65 -4.74 -2.53 -4.76
CA LEU A 65 -3.46 -2.78 -5.40
C LEU A 65 -2.73 -1.46 -5.55
N ILE A 66 -1.53 -1.38 -4.98
CA ILE A 66 -0.65 -0.24 -5.14
C ILE A 66 0.48 -0.65 -6.08
N ALA A 67 0.53 -0.04 -7.24
CA ALA A 67 1.48 -0.40 -8.28
C ALA A 67 2.92 -0.09 -7.86
N PRO A 68 3.91 -0.74 -8.50
CA PRO A 68 5.31 -0.44 -8.22
C PRO A 68 5.62 1.04 -8.41
N ASN A 69 6.45 1.57 -7.52
CA ASN A 69 6.93 2.96 -7.54
C ASN A 69 5.84 4.02 -7.36
N ALA A 70 4.65 3.64 -6.92
CA ALA A 70 3.62 4.62 -6.61
C ALA A 70 3.94 5.35 -5.31
N TYR A 71 3.60 6.62 -5.25
CA TYR A 71 3.79 7.43 -4.05
C TYR A 71 2.42 7.79 -3.49
N VAL A 72 2.09 7.21 -2.33
CA VAL A 72 0.76 7.32 -1.73
C VAL A 72 0.84 8.07 -0.43
N ASN A 73 0.25 9.26 -0.39
CA ASN A 73 0.16 10.08 0.83
C ASN A 73 -1.25 10.60 1.04
N PHE A 74 -2.24 9.82 0.62
CA PHE A 74 -3.66 10.19 0.71
C PHE A 74 -4.48 8.94 0.98
N ASP A 75 -5.72 9.11 1.43
CA ASP A 75 -6.61 7.99 1.69
C ASP A 75 -6.99 7.30 0.37
N VAL A 76 -7.04 5.97 0.41
CA VAL A 76 -7.41 5.15 -0.75
C VAL A 76 -8.64 4.34 -0.39
N PRO A 77 -9.74 4.47 -1.13
CA PRO A 77 -10.94 3.69 -0.87
C PRO A 77 -10.71 2.21 -1.18
N LYS A 78 -11.57 1.35 -0.65
CA LYS A 78 -11.52 -0.06 -0.97
C LYS A 78 -11.71 -0.29 -2.47
N ASP A 79 -11.31 -1.46 -2.94
CA ASP A 79 -11.52 -1.89 -4.33
C ASP A 79 -10.89 -0.91 -5.32
N SER A 80 -9.64 -0.54 -5.09
CA SER A 80 -8.96 0.48 -5.91
C SER A 80 -7.60 -0.01 -6.38
N ILE A 81 -7.17 0.57 -7.50
CA ILE A 81 -5.82 0.41 -8.04
C ILE A 81 -5.17 1.79 -8.01
N VAL A 82 -3.99 1.87 -7.44
CA VAL A 82 -3.24 3.13 -7.32
C VAL A 82 -2.02 3.04 -8.21
N LEU A 83 -1.87 3.99 -9.13
CA LEU A 83 -0.79 3.99 -10.10
C LEU A 83 -0.03 5.31 -10.06
N GLY A 84 1.27 5.23 -10.17
CA GLY A 84 2.12 6.35 -10.55
C GLY A 84 2.62 7.25 -9.42
N ASN A 85 3.35 8.27 -9.84
CA ASN A 85 3.89 9.30 -8.97
C ASN A 85 3.88 10.63 -9.76
N PRO A 86 2.94 11.56 -9.43
CA PRO A 86 1.93 11.43 -8.37
C PRO A 86 0.91 10.33 -8.66
N ALA A 87 0.44 9.70 -7.59
CA ALA A 87 -0.43 8.54 -7.75
C ALA A 87 -1.84 8.94 -8.15
N VAL A 88 -2.46 8.09 -8.95
CA VAL A 88 -3.84 8.22 -9.40
C VAL A 88 -4.61 6.98 -8.98
N VAL A 89 -5.81 7.17 -8.46
CA VAL A 89 -6.65 6.07 -7.96
C VAL A 89 -7.68 5.68 -9.01
N HIS A 90 -7.75 4.37 -9.26
CA HIS A 90 -8.76 3.78 -10.13
C HIS A 90 -9.56 2.77 -9.32
N CYS A 91 -10.88 2.90 -9.29
CA CYS A 91 -11.72 1.95 -8.56
C CYS A 91 -11.91 0.67 -9.35
N SER A 92 -11.77 -0.48 -8.70
CA SER A 92 -11.94 -1.78 -9.35
C SER A 92 -12.25 -2.85 -8.31
N LEU A 93 -13.36 -3.55 -8.49
CA LEU A 93 -13.74 -4.64 -7.59
C LEU A 93 -12.77 -5.82 -7.66
N CYS A 94 -11.98 -5.89 -8.70
CA CYS A 94 -11.02 -6.98 -8.91
C CYS A 94 -9.57 -6.53 -8.76
N ALA A 95 -9.34 -5.42 -8.06
CA ALA A 95 -8.01 -4.81 -7.98
C ALA A 95 -6.89 -5.79 -7.63
N THR A 96 -7.11 -6.65 -6.63
CA THR A 96 -6.06 -7.57 -6.18
C THR A 96 -6.33 -9.02 -6.55
N LYS A 97 -7.39 -9.31 -7.27
CA LYS A 97 -7.82 -10.68 -7.49
C LYS A 97 -6.73 -11.56 -8.09
N GLU A 98 -6.04 -11.08 -9.10
CA GLU A 98 -4.97 -11.84 -9.74
C GLU A 98 -3.69 -11.82 -8.93
N TYR A 99 -3.45 -10.77 -8.19
CA TYR A 99 -2.18 -10.58 -7.49
C TYR A 99 -2.15 -11.19 -6.10
N VAL A 100 -3.31 -11.34 -5.47
CA VAL A 100 -3.40 -11.89 -4.13
C VAL A 100 -3.94 -13.30 -4.14
N ASN A 101 -5.01 -13.57 -4.88
CA ASN A 101 -5.70 -14.86 -4.85
C ASN A 101 -5.15 -15.87 -5.83
N ASN A 102 -4.67 -15.43 -6.96
CA ASN A 102 -4.17 -16.30 -8.04
C ASN A 102 -2.67 -16.26 -8.18
N LYS A 103 -1.99 -15.84 -7.18
CA LYS A 103 -0.55 -15.76 -7.26
C LYS A 103 0.07 -17.13 -7.25
N VAL A 104 1.09 -17.22 -7.92
CA VAL A 104 1.87 -18.44 -8.06
C VAL A 104 3.19 -18.31 -7.35
#